data_e71abb685e4d43336e7ea85114c7f765
#
_entry.id   e71abb685e4d43336e7ea85114c7f765
#
_cell.length_a   1.000
_cell.length_b   1.000
_cell.length_c   1.000
_cell.angle_alpha   90.00
_cell.angle_beta   90.00
_cell.angle_gamma   90.00
#
_symmetry.space_group_name_H-M   'P 1'
#
loop_
_entity.id
_entity.type
_entity.pdbx_description
1 polymer ?
#
loop_
_entity_poly.entity_id
_entity_poly.type
_entity_poly.pdbx_seq_one_letter_code
_entity_poly.pdbx_strand_id
1 'polypeptide(L)' 'MKLNRIRAVLEDKGISQTWLAKKLGRSFSTVNAYVCNRSQPNLTTLLEIAQLLSVDMKELITNEKERNA' A
#
# COMPACT_ATOMS: atom_id res chain seq x y z
N MET A 1 0.00 -12.48 -7.35
CA MET A 1 -1.37 -11.95 -7.39
C MET A 1 -1.39 -10.54 -6.82
N LYS A 2 -2.09 -9.63 -7.48
CA LYS A 2 -2.17 -8.24 -7.05
C LYS A 2 -3.31 -8.08 -6.04
N LEU A 3 -2.97 -8.01 -4.75
CA LEU A 3 -3.95 -7.90 -3.67
C LEU A 3 -4.13 -6.48 -3.16
N ASN A 4 -3.13 -5.61 -3.31
CA ASN A 4 -3.25 -4.24 -2.85
C ASN A 4 -3.08 -3.23 -3.99
N ARG A 5 -3.56 -2.01 -3.74
CA ARG A 5 -3.51 -0.89 -4.66
C ARG A 5 -2.69 0.27 -4.08
N ILE A 6 -1.72 -0.05 -3.24
CA ILE A 6 -0.92 0.98 -2.57
C ILE A 6 -0.22 1.88 -3.59
N ARG A 7 0.36 1.30 -4.65
CA ARG A 7 1.02 2.08 -5.70
C ARG A 7 0.07 3.11 -6.30
N ALA A 8 -1.14 2.68 -6.67
CA ALA A 8 -2.11 3.56 -7.30
C ALA A 8 -2.47 4.74 -6.39
N VAL A 9 -2.65 4.47 -5.10
CA VAL A 9 -2.98 5.52 -4.13
C VAL A 9 -1.81 6.48 -3.94
N LEU A 10 -0.58 5.96 -3.86
CA LEU A 10 0.61 6.82 -3.75
C LEU A 10 0.74 7.73 -4.98
N GLU A 11 0.58 7.17 -6.18
CA GLU A 11 0.67 7.94 -7.42
C GLU A 11 -0.42 9.01 -7.48
N ASP A 12 -1.65 8.64 -7.13
CA ASP A 12 -2.78 9.56 -7.11
C ASP A 12 -2.53 10.75 -6.18
N LYS A 13 -1.91 10.50 -5.04
CA LYS A 13 -1.64 11.55 -4.05
C LYS A 13 -0.29 12.23 -4.23
N GLY A 14 0.53 11.77 -5.16
CA GLY A 14 1.86 12.31 -5.36
C GLY A 14 2.81 12.05 -4.20
N ILE A 15 2.64 10.92 -3.51
CA ILE A 15 3.44 10.54 -2.34
C ILE A 15 4.45 9.47 -2.74
N SER A 16 5.70 9.62 -2.30
CA SER A 16 6.76 8.67 -2.61
C SER A 16 6.77 7.48 -1.65
N GLN A 17 7.33 6.36 -2.11
CA GLN A 17 7.56 5.19 -1.26
C GLN A 17 8.55 5.52 -0.14
N THR A 18 9.53 6.36 -0.41
CA THR A 18 10.53 6.79 0.57
C THR A 18 9.85 7.49 1.75
N TRP A 19 8.92 8.40 1.44
CA TRP A 19 8.15 9.09 2.48
C TRP A 19 7.36 8.09 3.32
N LEU A 20 6.67 7.16 2.64
CA LEU A 20 5.84 6.17 3.33
C LEU A 20 6.69 5.27 4.23
N ALA A 21 7.82 4.80 3.73
CA ALA A 21 8.73 3.94 4.50
C ALA A 21 9.21 4.67 5.77
N LYS A 22 9.58 5.93 5.63
CA LYS A 22 10.05 6.74 6.75
C LYS A 22 8.95 6.91 7.80
N LYS A 23 7.73 7.18 7.37
CA LYS A 23 6.61 7.37 8.29
C LYS A 23 6.18 6.08 8.98
N LEU A 24 6.27 4.96 8.29
CA LEU A 24 5.98 3.64 8.87
C LEU A 24 7.09 3.12 9.77
N GLY A 25 8.28 3.70 9.70
CA GLY A 25 9.44 3.19 10.43
C GLY A 25 9.92 1.86 9.87
N ARG A 26 9.78 1.63 8.56
CA ARG A 26 10.20 0.42 7.88
C ARG A 26 11.17 0.75 6.77
N SER A 27 11.93 -0.26 6.33
CA SER A 27 12.88 -0.06 5.24
C SER A 27 12.16 0.20 3.92
N PHE A 28 12.83 0.89 3.01
CA PHE A 28 12.33 1.09 1.65
C PHE A 28 12.06 -0.26 0.96
N SER A 29 12.95 -1.24 1.15
CA SER A 29 12.77 -2.57 0.55
C SER A 29 11.47 -3.24 0.99
N THR A 30 11.12 -3.12 2.27
CA THR A 30 9.87 -3.69 2.79
C THR A 30 8.66 -3.01 2.15
N VAL A 31 8.67 -1.68 2.12
CA VAL A 31 7.56 -0.91 1.52
C VAL A 31 7.46 -1.18 0.03
N ASN A 32 8.61 -1.24 -0.66
CA ASN A 32 8.63 -1.56 -2.09
C ASN A 32 8.04 -2.94 -2.36
N ALA A 33 8.32 -3.92 -1.51
CA ALA A 33 7.72 -5.25 -1.64
C ALA A 33 6.20 -5.21 -1.54
N TYR A 34 5.66 -4.38 -0.62
CA TYR A 34 4.21 -4.17 -0.51
C TYR A 34 3.64 -3.52 -1.78
N VAL A 35 4.29 -2.45 -2.23
CA VAL A 35 3.83 -1.69 -3.40
C VAL A 35 3.85 -2.54 -4.66
N CYS A 36 4.84 -3.42 -4.79
CA CYS A 36 4.95 -4.35 -5.93
C CYS A 36 4.14 -5.62 -5.77
N ASN A 37 3.39 -5.78 -4.69
CA ASN A 37 2.62 -6.99 -4.40
C ASN A 37 3.47 -8.27 -4.30
N ARG A 38 4.75 -8.14 -3.95
CA ARG A 38 5.61 -9.29 -3.67
C ARG A 38 5.35 -9.85 -2.28
N SER A 39 4.98 -9.00 -1.34
CA SER A 39 4.51 -9.41 -0.02
C SER A 39 3.40 -8.44 0.39
N GLN A 40 2.60 -8.85 1.35
CA GLN A 40 1.48 -8.03 1.79
C GLN A 40 1.70 -7.55 3.22
N PRO A 41 1.32 -6.31 3.54
CA PRO A 41 1.32 -5.87 4.92
C PRO A 41 0.24 -6.62 5.71
N ASN A 42 0.48 -6.84 7.00
CA ASN A 42 -0.59 -7.37 7.85
C ASN A 42 -1.66 -6.29 8.06
N LEU A 43 -2.79 -6.66 8.66
CA LEU A 43 -3.90 -5.72 8.81
C LEU A 43 -3.53 -4.48 9.63
N THR A 44 -2.73 -4.62 10.66
CA THR A 44 -2.29 -3.48 11.47
C THR A 44 -1.48 -2.51 10.63
N THR A 45 -0.52 -3.03 9.87
CA THR A 45 0.31 -2.19 9.00
C THR A 45 -0.52 -1.57 7.89
N LEU A 46 -1.47 -2.33 7.33
CA LEU A 46 -2.35 -1.81 6.29
C LEU A 46 -3.20 -0.64 6.83
N LEU A 47 -3.70 -0.75 8.06
CA LEU A 47 -4.43 0.34 8.69
C LEU A 47 -3.55 1.57 8.87
N GLU A 48 -2.30 1.39 9.32
CA GLU A 48 -1.35 2.48 9.46
C GLU A 48 -1.12 3.19 8.11
N ILE A 49 -0.94 2.41 7.04
CA ILE A 49 -0.77 2.97 5.69
C ILE A 49 -2.00 3.78 5.30
N ALA A 50 -3.20 3.24 5.53
CA ALA A 50 -4.44 3.93 5.21
C ALA A 50 -4.53 5.26 5.96
N GLN A 51 -4.19 5.27 7.24
CA GLN A 51 -4.22 6.49 8.06
C GLN A 51 -3.20 7.51 7.55
N LEU A 52 -1.99 7.08 7.22
CA LEU A 52 -0.96 7.97 6.69
C LEU A 52 -1.35 8.56 5.34
N LEU A 53 -2.07 7.81 4.52
CA LEU A 53 -2.51 8.26 3.20
C LEU A 53 -3.89 8.92 3.23
N SER A 54 -4.53 8.97 4.39
CA SER A 54 -5.87 9.56 4.58
C SER A 54 -6.92 8.91 3.67
N VAL A 55 -6.90 7.60 3.61
CA VAL A 55 -7.89 6.82 2.84
C VAL A 55 -8.45 5.70 3.71
N ASP A 56 -9.59 5.14 3.28
CA ASP A 56 -10.12 3.92 3.88
C ASP A 56 -9.26 2.73 3.50
N MET A 57 -9.14 1.74 4.39
CA MET A 57 -8.41 0.51 4.10
C MET A 57 -8.91 -0.16 2.82
N LYS A 58 -10.21 -0.13 2.58
CA LYS A 58 -10.80 -0.76 1.38
C LYS A 58 -10.25 -0.16 0.08
N GLU A 59 -9.81 1.08 0.11
CA GLU A 59 -9.22 1.72 -1.07
C GLU A 59 -7.82 1.19 -1.37
N LEU A 60 -7.20 0.49 -0.42
CA LEU A 60 -5.89 -0.11 -0.58
C LEU A 60 -5.96 -1.57 -1.04
N ILE A 61 -7.15 -2.13 -1.16
CA ILE A 61 -7.36 -3.54 -1.48
C ILE A 61 -8.02 -3.67 -2.84
N THR A 62 -7.49 -4.56 -3.68
CA THR A 62 -8.10 -4.83 -4.99
C THR A 62 -9.46 -5.50 -4.83
N ASN A 63 -10.38 -5.22 -5.74
CA ASN A 63 -11.66 -5.90 -5.75
C ASN A 63 -11.53 -7.23 -6.50
N GLU A 64 -12.58 -8.04 -6.46
CA GLU A 64 -12.60 -9.34 -7.11
C GLU A 64 -12.34 -9.23 -8.62
N LYS A 65 -12.91 -8.21 -9.27
CA LYS A 65 -12.76 -7.99 -10.70
C LYS A 65 -11.30 -7.70 -11.05
N GLU A 66 -10.60 -6.90 -10.25
CA GLU A 66 -9.19 -6.60 -10.47
C GLU A 66 -8.32 -7.85 -10.31
N ARG A 67 -8.66 -8.72 -9.34
CA ARG A 67 -7.90 -9.94 -9.10
C ARG A 67 -8.07 -10.97 -10.20
N ASN A 68 -9.21 -10.95 -10.86
CA ASN A 68 -9.55 -11.91 -11.91
C ASN A 68 -9.19 -11.40 -13.32
N ALA A 69 -8.68 -10.20 -13.41
CA ALA A 69 -8.29 -9.60 -14.70
C ALA A 69 -6.99 -10.21 -15.24
#